data_db8788306a61b5c4ecfe2aac05ef46d3
#
_entry.id   db8788306a61b5c4ecfe2aac05ef46d3
#
_cell.length_a   1.000
_cell.length_b   1.000
_cell.length_c   1.000
_cell.angle_alpha   90.00
_cell.angle_beta   90.00
_cell.angle_gamma   90.00
#
_symmetry.space_group_name_H-M   'P 1'
#
loop_
_entity.id
_entity.type
_entity.pdbx_description
1 polymer ?
#
loop_
_entity_poly.entity_id
_entity_poly.type
_entity_poly.pdbx_seq_one_letter_code
_entity_poly.pdbx_strand_id
1 'polypeptide(L)'
;TILLSSLKGPFVASESTVLPFVPASVYRNDKVSGSAELNKYDVYYYSESLKTLWVYTRRAAGRITEVSPSASAPASITVAGTSYTLGSTAIASQVSSLNGGGVGQVVTLLLGMNNVAAGIITGEEADEVFYGVVQSSARNLIDEDNSADVLQTVKVLCTDGLAREVNVDKSLNFPTGWLVEVRVSPEGESVEKINQRSVSGTVNENATALGDRALADDVQILDTSTGGVAGTVR
;
A
#
# COMPACT_ATOMS: atom_id res chain seq x y z
N THR A 1 8.67 29.44 -7.34
CA THR A 1 8.04 29.57 -8.68
C THR A 1 8.89 28.88 -9.76
N ILE A 2 10.21 29.00 -9.75
CA ILE A 2 11.13 28.37 -10.73
C ILE A 2 11.10 26.83 -10.63
N LEU A 3 10.93 26.27 -9.45
CA LEU A 3 10.89 24.82 -9.22
C LEU A 3 9.68 24.16 -9.91
N LEU A 4 8.53 24.80 -9.89
CA LEU A 4 7.28 24.26 -10.45
C LEU A 4 7.27 24.26 -11.98
N SER A 5 7.97 25.19 -12.61
CA SER A 5 7.99 25.31 -14.08
C SER A 5 8.94 24.33 -14.77
N SER A 6 9.89 23.74 -14.02
CA SER A 6 10.88 22.78 -14.54
C SER A 6 10.60 21.32 -14.16
N LEU A 7 9.61 21.08 -13.28
CA LEU A 7 9.24 19.75 -12.83
C LEU A 7 8.40 19.06 -13.91
N LYS A 8 8.86 17.89 -14.36
CA LYS A 8 8.15 17.00 -15.28
C LYS A 8 7.69 15.75 -14.54
N GLY A 9 6.52 15.24 -14.87
CA GLY A 9 5.89 14.07 -14.27
C GLY A 9 4.51 14.42 -13.67
N PRO A 10 3.84 13.45 -13.03
CA PRO A 10 4.32 12.09 -12.75
C PRO A 10 4.46 11.19 -13.98
N PHE A 11 5.45 10.32 -13.94
CA PHE A 11 5.63 9.23 -14.88
C PHE A 11 5.64 7.91 -14.12
N VAL A 12 5.21 6.84 -14.77
CA VAL A 12 5.33 5.47 -14.24
C VAL A 12 6.45 4.76 -15.01
N ALA A 13 7.41 4.23 -14.28
CA ALA A 13 8.53 3.54 -14.86
C ALA A 13 8.15 2.16 -15.40
N SER A 14 8.76 1.78 -16.50
CA SER A 14 8.76 0.44 -17.07
C SER A 14 10.18 -0.13 -17.03
N GLU A 15 10.34 -1.39 -17.39
CA GLU A 15 11.67 -2.03 -17.49
C GLU A 15 12.60 -1.36 -18.50
N SER A 16 12.03 -0.64 -19.47
CA SER A 16 12.77 0.08 -20.53
C SER A 16 12.92 1.58 -20.28
N THR A 17 12.52 2.07 -19.11
CA THR A 17 12.60 3.51 -18.83
C THR A 17 14.04 3.99 -18.75
N VAL A 18 14.37 5.01 -19.52
CA VAL A 18 15.68 5.69 -19.52
C VAL A 18 15.48 7.17 -19.28
N LEU A 19 16.24 7.73 -18.34
CA LEU A 19 16.20 9.17 -18.07
C LEU A 19 16.94 9.95 -19.17
N PRO A 20 16.47 11.15 -19.55
CA PRO A 20 17.09 11.98 -20.58
C PRO A 20 18.41 12.64 -20.12
N PHE A 21 18.82 12.43 -18.86
CA PHE A 21 20.01 13.02 -18.24
C PHE A 21 20.53 12.14 -17.11
N VAL A 22 21.75 12.40 -16.67
CA VAL A 22 22.32 11.78 -15.46
C VAL A 22 21.98 12.65 -14.25
N PRO A 23 21.21 12.15 -13.27
CA PRO A 23 20.87 12.92 -12.07
C PRO A 23 22.10 13.23 -11.21
N ALA A 24 22.20 14.46 -10.74
CA ALA A 24 23.15 14.87 -9.71
C ALA A 24 22.60 14.72 -8.31
N SER A 25 21.27 14.73 -8.17
CA SER A 25 20.57 14.53 -6.91
C SER A 25 19.39 13.59 -7.12
N VAL A 26 19.22 12.64 -6.21
CA VAL A 26 18.11 11.69 -6.22
C VAL A 26 17.43 11.70 -4.86
N TYR A 27 16.10 11.77 -4.89
CA TYR A 27 15.26 11.62 -3.71
C TYR A 27 14.34 10.43 -3.91
N ARG A 28 14.33 9.50 -2.96
CA ARG A 28 13.44 8.33 -2.97
C ARG A 28 12.56 8.37 -1.74
N ASN A 29 11.22 8.40 -1.96
CA ASN A 29 10.23 8.59 -0.89
C ASN A 29 10.57 9.75 0.04
N ASP A 30 10.91 10.91 -0.56
CA ASP A 30 11.26 12.18 0.11
C ASP A 30 12.58 12.18 0.89
N LYS A 31 13.39 11.11 0.76
CA LYS A 31 14.73 11.00 1.37
C LYS A 31 15.82 11.03 0.31
N VAL A 32 16.98 11.60 0.65
CA VAL A 32 18.15 11.58 -0.23
C VAL A 32 18.55 10.11 -0.51
N SER A 33 18.79 9.79 -1.78
CA SER A 33 19.17 8.46 -2.22
C SER A 33 20.47 8.52 -3.05
N GLY A 34 21.32 7.50 -2.93
CA GLY A 34 22.49 7.32 -3.77
C GLY A 34 22.20 6.59 -5.10
N SER A 35 21.00 6.04 -5.28
CA SER A 35 20.64 5.26 -6.46
C SER A 35 19.63 6.00 -7.33
N ALA A 36 19.94 6.13 -8.62
CA ALA A 36 19.05 6.63 -9.66
C ALA A 36 18.29 5.51 -10.40
N GLU A 37 18.38 4.27 -9.91
CA GLU A 37 17.71 3.13 -10.50
C GLU A 37 16.18 3.29 -10.41
N LEU A 38 15.50 2.98 -11.52
CA LEU A 38 14.04 2.95 -11.62
C LEU A 38 13.60 1.51 -11.86
N ASN A 39 12.73 1.03 -10.99
CA ASN A 39 12.09 -0.28 -11.16
C ASN A 39 10.73 -0.12 -11.83
N LYS A 40 10.24 -1.18 -12.46
CA LYS A 40 8.88 -1.23 -13.01
C LYS A 40 7.88 -0.78 -11.93
N TYR A 41 6.97 0.13 -12.32
CA TYR A 41 5.95 0.73 -11.47
C TYR A 41 6.43 1.75 -10.43
N ASP A 42 7.70 2.13 -10.41
CA ASP A 42 8.11 3.33 -9.68
C ASP A 42 7.44 4.57 -10.29
N VAL A 43 6.93 5.47 -9.45
CA VAL A 43 6.46 6.77 -9.90
C VAL A 43 7.63 7.75 -9.81
N TYR A 44 7.90 8.48 -10.87
CA TYR A 44 9.00 9.42 -10.86
C TYR A 44 8.65 10.78 -11.46
N TYR A 45 9.38 11.77 -10.99
CA TYR A 45 9.38 13.14 -11.46
C TYR A 45 10.83 13.55 -11.69
N TYR A 46 11.06 14.48 -12.60
CA TYR A 46 12.40 14.99 -12.78
C TYR A 46 12.44 16.45 -13.21
N SER A 47 13.58 17.07 -12.97
CA SER A 47 13.94 18.39 -13.51
C SER A 47 15.30 18.30 -14.16
N GLU A 48 15.36 18.53 -15.47
CA GLU A 48 16.60 18.52 -16.24
C GLU A 48 17.49 19.71 -15.85
N SER A 49 16.88 20.87 -15.60
CA SER A 49 17.60 22.08 -15.22
C SER A 49 18.26 21.96 -13.85
N LEU A 50 17.62 21.26 -12.92
CA LEU A 50 18.16 21.00 -11.58
C LEU A 50 18.97 19.70 -11.50
N LYS A 51 19.06 18.91 -12.58
CA LYS A 51 19.66 17.58 -12.58
C LYS A 51 19.15 16.70 -11.42
N THR A 52 17.86 16.77 -11.13
CA THR A 52 17.25 16.13 -9.96
C THR A 52 16.16 15.16 -10.38
N LEU A 53 16.17 13.99 -9.73
CA LEU A 53 15.19 12.92 -9.87
C LEU A 53 14.48 12.68 -8.53
N TRP A 54 13.16 12.57 -8.56
CA TRP A 54 12.32 12.15 -7.42
C TRP A 54 11.63 10.85 -7.78
N VAL A 55 11.77 9.85 -6.91
CA VAL A 55 11.20 8.51 -7.08
C VAL A 55 10.30 8.18 -5.90
N TYR A 56 9.14 7.64 -6.19
CA TYR A 56 8.16 7.19 -5.20
C TYR A 56 7.82 5.72 -5.47
N THR A 57 7.97 4.90 -4.45
CA THR A 57 7.69 3.45 -4.50
C THR A 57 6.44 3.07 -3.71
N ARG A 58 5.75 4.07 -3.14
CA ARG A 58 4.56 3.88 -2.31
C ARG A 58 3.39 3.39 -3.15
N ARG A 59 2.66 2.42 -2.60
CA ARG A 59 1.48 1.82 -3.22
C ARG A 59 0.32 1.77 -2.24
N ALA A 60 -0.90 1.72 -2.76
CA ALA A 60 -2.09 1.42 -2.00
C ALA A 60 -2.87 0.36 -2.78
N ALA A 61 -2.91 -0.86 -2.24
CA ALA A 61 -3.57 -1.98 -2.88
C ALA A 61 -4.77 -2.45 -2.07
N GLY A 62 -5.79 -2.92 -2.76
CA GLY A 62 -6.99 -3.44 -2.17
C GLY A 62 -8.21 -3.25 -3.04
N ARG A 63 -9.38 -3.58 -2.49
CA ARG A 63 -10.65 -3.41 -3.15
C ARG A 63 -11.11 -1.97 -3.08
N ILE A 64 -11.58 -1.43 -4.21
CA ILE A 64 -12.22 -0.12 -4.26
C ILE A 64 -13.58 -0.23 -3.53
N THR A 65 -13.75 0.50 -2.44
CA THR A 65 -15.00 0.54 -1.68
C THR A 65 -15.87 1.73 -2.05
N GLU A 66 -15.28 2.81 -2.57
CA GLU A 66 -15.99 4.02 -2.95
C GLU A 66 -15.30 4.70 -4.14
N VAL A 67 -16.10 5.29 -5.01
CA VAL A 67 -15.66 6.13 -6.13
C VAL A 67 -16.39 7.47 -6.03
N SER A 68 -15.67 8.56 -5.95
CA SER A 68 -16.24 9.90 -5.73
C SER A 68 -15.76 10.89 -6.80
N PRO A 69 -16.61 11.83 -7.27
CA PRO A 69 -18.02 12.01 -6.92
C PRO A 69 -18.96 11.01 -7.63
N SER A 70 -18.50 10.37 -8.70
CA SER A 70 -19.28 9.35 -9.43
C SER A 70 -18.39 8.41 -10.22
N ALA A 71 -18.91 7.22 -10.54
CA ALA A 71 -18.19 6.23 -11.35
C ALA A 71 -17.91 6.70 -12.79
N SER A 72 -18.72 7.60 -13.33
CA SER A 72 -18.54 8.15 -14.69
C SER A 72 -17.52 9.28 -14.77
N ALA A 73 -17.23 9.94 -13.65
CA ALA A 73 -16.27 11.03 -13.55
C ALA A 73 -15.55 10.99 -12.18
N PRO A 74 -14.75 9.95 -11.93
CA PRO A 74 -14.09 9.79 -10.65
C PRO A 74 -12.96 10.82 -10.47
N ALA A 75 -12.90 11.43 -9.30
CA ALA A 75 -11.81 12.29 -8.87
C ALA A 75 -10.99 11.65 -7.74
N SER A 76 -11.60 10.74 -7.00
CA SER A 76 -10.95 9.97 -5.95
C SER A 76 -11.58 8.58 -5.82
N ILE A 77 -10.81 7.65 -5.26
CA ILE A 77 -11.27 6.32 -4.89
C ILE A 77 -10.80 5.97 -3.48
N THR A 78 -11.59 5.16 -2.77
CA THR A 78 -11.24 4.66 -1.45
C THR A 78 -10.75 3.22 -1.55
N VAL A 79 -9.55 2.98 -1.05
CA VAL A 79 -8.88 1.66 -0.99
C VAL A 79 -8.34 1.47 0.41
N ALA A 80 -8.56 0.31 1.01
CA ALA A 80 -8.13 -0.02 2.38
C ALA A 80 -8.49 1.09 3.39
N GLY A 81 -9.70 1.64 3.30
CA GLY A 81 -10.21 2.67 4.21
C GLY A 81 -9.65 4.08 4.01
N THR A 82 -8.79 4.30 3.02
CA THR A 82 -8.19 5.61 2.71
C THR A 82 -8.63 6.09 1.34
N SER A 83 -9.03 7.37 1.25
CA SER A 83 -9.37 8.01 -0.03
C SER A 83 -8.13 8.58 -0.70
N TYR A 84 -7.94 8.26 -1.97
CA TYR A 84 -6.84 8.72 -2.81
C TYR A 84 -7.34 9.54 -3.99
N THR A 85 -6.78 10.73 -4.18
CA THR A 85 -7.06 11.56 -5.34
C THR A 85 -6.43 10.95 -6.59
N LEU A 86 -7.17 10.91 -7.70
CA LEU A 86 -6.66 10.47 -8.99
C LEU A 86 -5.90 11.62 -9.67
N GLY A 87 -4.65 11.37 -10.05
CA GLY A 87 -3.73 12.40 -10.52
C GLY A 87 -3.93 12.83 -11.98
N SER A 88 -4.77 12.12 -12.74
CA SER A 88 -5.02 12.45 -14.14
C SER A 88 -6.37 11.92 -14.63
N THR A 89 -6.86 12.52 -15.71
CA THR A 89 -8.06 12.05 -16.42
C THR A 89 -7.86 10.66 -17.03
N ALA A 90 -6.64 10.28 -17.37
CA ALA A 90 -6.32 8.95 -17.89
C ALA A 90 -6.58 7.87 -16.81
N ILE A 91 -6.14 8.09 -15.57
CA ILE A 91 -6.40 7.19 -14.45
C ILE A 91 -7.89 7.16 -14.12
N ALA A 92 -8.55 8.31 -14.12
CA ALA A 92 -9.99 8.41 -13.92
C ALA A 92 -10.77 7.59 -14.98
N SER A 93 -10.36 7.65 -16.24
CA SER A 93 -10.95 6.84 -17.32
C SER A 93 -10.70 5.35 -17.13
N GLN A 94 -9.51 4.95 -16.64
CA GLN A 94 -9.22 3.56 -16.31
C GLN A 94 -10.15 3.04 -15.20
N VAL A 95 -10.34 3.81 -14.12
CA VAL A 95 -11.28 3.47 -13.04
C VAL A 95 -12.70 3.33 -13.57
N SER A 96 -13.19 4.31 -14.36
CA SER A 96 -14.54 4.28 -14.93
C SER A 96 -14.79 3.09 -15.85
N SER A 97 -13.74 2.60 -16.51
CA SER A 97 -13.84 1.45 -17.43
C SER A 97 -13.83 0.10 -16.72
N LEU A 98 -13.49 0.07 -15.42
CA LEU A 98 -13.56 -1.15 -14.64
C LEU A 98 -15.00 -1.62 -14.46
N ASN A 99 -15.18 -2.91 -14.27
CA ASN A 99 -16.50 -3.48 -14.00
C ASN A 99 -17.16 -2.80 -12.80
N GLY A 100 -18.45 -2.49 -12.91
CA GLY A 100 -19.18 -1.75 -11.88
C GLY A 100 -18.73 -0.29 -11.70
N GLY A 101 -17.96 0.28 -12.64
CA GLY A 101 -17.39 1.63 -12.49
C GLY A 101 -16.29 1.70 -11.43
N GLY A 102 -15.68 0.57 -11.12
CA GLY A 102 -14.56 0.42 -10.22
C GLY A 102 -14.88 -0.13 -8.83
N VAL A 103 -16.06 0.13 -8.29
CA VAL A 103 -16.44 -0.37 -6.95
C VAL A 103 -16.44 -1.90 -6.94
N GLY A 104 -15.78 -2.48 -5.91
CA GLY A 104 -15.62 -3.93 -5.76
C GLY A 104 -14.40 -4.51 -6.49
N GLN A 105 -13.75 -3.75 -7.36
CA GLN A 105 -12.56 -4.22 -8.09
C GLN A 105 -11.29 -4.09 -7.24
N VAL A 106 -10.40 -5.08 -7.35
CA VAL A 106 -9.09 -5.06 -6.69
C VAL A 106 -8.09 -4.34 -7.58
N VAL A 107 -7.40 -3.37 -7.03
CA VAL A 107 -6.42 -2.54 -7.74
C VAL A 107 -5.20 -2.28 -6.87
N THR A 108 -4.09 -1.93 -7.52
CA THR A 108 -2.92 -1.33 -6.84
C THR A 108 -2.71 0.07 -7.37
N LEU A 109 -2.83 1.07 -6.51
CA LEU A 109 -2.51 2.45 -6.83
C LEU A 109 -1.01 2.69 -6.70
N LEU A 110 -0.43 3.34 -7.67
CA LEU A 110 0.95 3.81 -7.65
C LEU A 110 0.93 5.27 -7.21
N LEU A 111 1.50 5.53 -6.03
CA LEU A 111 1.40 6.83 -5.37
C LEU A 111 2.62 7.69 -5.66
N GLY A 112 2.39 8.91 -6.11
CA GLY A 112 3.41 9.93 -6.32
C GLY A 112 3.51 10.93 -5.17
N MET A 113 3.94 12.14 -5.50
CA MET A 113 3.99 13.25 -4.54
C MET A 113 2.63 13.45 -3.88
N ASN A 114 2.65 13.71 -2.56
CA ASN A 114 1.44 13.92 -1.74
C ASN A 114 0.45 12.74 -1.76
N ASN A 115 0.93 11.52 -2.03
CA ASN A 115 0.10 10.32 -2.14
C ASN A 115 -1.03 10.41 -3.18
N VAL A 116 -0.85 11.23 -4.20
CA VAL A 116 -1.77 11.27 -5.34
C VAL A 116 -1.54 10.04 -6.21
N ALA A 117 -2.60 9.38 -6.65
CA ALA A 117 -2.50 8.23 -7.53
C ALA A 117 -2.02 8.67 -8.92
N ALA A 118 -0.78 8.33 -9.24
CA ALA A 118 -0.13 8.62 -10.51
C ALA A 118 -0.23 7.46 -11.52
N GLY A 119 -0.63 6.28 -11.05
CA GLY A 119 -0.87 5.09 -11.87
C GLY A 119 -1.78 4.12 -11.15
N ILE A 120 -2.31 3.17 -11.89
CA ILE A 120 -3.17 2.10 -11.39
C ILE A 120 -2.82 0.79 -12.08
N ILE A 121 -2.67 -0.26 -11.30
CA ILE A 121 -2.52 -1.64 -11.76
C ILE A 121 -3.84 -2.35 -11.51
N THR A 122 -4.33 -3.09 -12.48
CA THR A 122 -5.61 -3.80 -12.45
C THR A 122 -5.44 -5.24 -12.90
N GLY A 123 -6.42 -6.10 -12.58
CA GLY A 123 -6.41 -7.51 -12.95
C GLY A 123 -5.37 -8.32 -12.18
N GLU A 124 -4.82 -9.35 -12.81
CA GLU A 124 -3.92 -10.33 -12.17
C GLU A 124 -2.58 -9.74 -11.70
N GLU A 125 -2.20 -8.55 -12.16
CA GLU A 125 -0.99 -7.86 -11.71
C GLU A 125 -1.22 -7.00 -10.44
N ALA A 126 -2.46 -6.81 -10.01
CA ALA A 126 -2.75 -6.11 -8.76
C ALA A 126 -2.35 -6.95 -7.55
N ASP A 127 -1.84 -6.30 -6.51
CA ASP A 127 -1.47 -6.98 -5.28
C ASP A 127 -2.73 -7.47 -4.54
N GLU A 128 -2.79 -8.76 -4.24
CA GLU A 128 -3.93 -9.41 -3.60
C GLU A 128 -3.61 -9.98 -2.22
N VAL A 129 -2.34 -10.19 -1.92
CA VAL A 129 -1.87 -10.84 -0.69
C VAL A 129 -1.02 -9.88 0.12
N PHE A 130 -1.36 -9.73 1.40
CA PHE A 130 -0.69 -8.83 2.32
C PHE A 130 -0.38 -9.57 3.62
N TYR A 131 0.78 -9.30 4.19
CA TYR A 131 1.15 -9.83 5.50
C TYR A 131 1.05 -8.71 6.53
N GLY A 132 0.66 -9.06 7.75
CA GLY A 132 0.49 -8.07 8.79
C GLY A 132 0.35 -8.66 10.17
N VAL A 133 0.10 -7.78 11.13
CA VAL A 133 -0.10 -8.11 12.53
C VAL A 133 -1.49 -7.69 12.97
N VAL A 134 -2.18 -8.57 13.67
CA VAL A 134 -3.49 -8.28 14.25
C VAL A 134 -3.35 -7.16 15.30
N GLN A 135 -4.01 -6.04 15.04
CA GLN A 135 -4.09 -4.91 15.98
C GLN A 135 -5.22 -5.08 16.99
N SER A 136 -6.36 -5.54 16.50
CA SER A 136 -7.53 -5.79 17.35
C SER A 136 -8.45 -6.80 16.68
N SER A 137 -9.29 -7.42 17.50
CA SER A 137 -10.35 -8.30 17.07
C SER A 137 -11.59 -8.00 17.92
N ALA A 138 -12.65 -7.55 17.31
CA ALA A 138 -13.88 -7.15 17.98
C ALA A 138 -15.09 -7.92 17.43
N ARG A 139 -15.95 -8.36 18.31
CA ARG A 139 -17.23 -8.96 17.95
C ARG A 139 -18.30 -7.87 17.95
N ASN A 140 -18.91 -7.65 16.79
CA ASN A 140 -19.98 -6.69 16.61
C ASN A 140 -21.29 -7.43 16.38
N LEU A 141 -22.34 -7.02 17.07
CA LEU A 141 -23.71 -7.44 16.76
C LEU A 141 -24.15 -6.65 15.54
N ILE A 142 -24.43 -7.34 14.45
CA ILE A 142 -25.14 -6.76 13.32
C ILE A 142 -26.61 -7.15 13.51
N ASP A 143 -27.41 -6.17 13.87
CA ASP A 143 -28.86 -6.30 13.95
C ASP A 143 -29.45 -5.76 12.64
N GLU A 144 -29.42 -6.58 11.60
CA GLU A 144 -30.24 -6.38 10.43
C GLU A 144 -31.30 -7.49 10.41
N ASP A 145 -32.54 -7.12 10.67
CA ASP A 145 -33.75 -7.95 10.58
C ASP A 145 -33.85 -9.19 11.49
N ASN A 146 -33.73 -9.04 12.82
CA ASN A 146 -34.00 -10.09 13.83
C ASN A 146 -33.20 -11.39 13.74
N SER A 147 -32.15 -11.46 12.94
CA SER A 147 -31.14 -12.52 13.02
C SER A 147 -29.91 -11.94 13.70
N ALA A 148 -29.64 -12.36 14.94
CA ALA A 148 -28.46 -11.94 15.70
C ALA A 148 -27.19 -12.59 15.11
N ASP A 149 -26.80 -12.19 13.93
CA ASP A 149 -25.50 -12.57 13.37
C ASP A 149 -24.42 -11.73 14.01
N VAL A 150 -23.59 -12.40 14.79
CA VAL A 150 -22.39 -11.80 15.38
C VAL A 150 -21.25 -11.97 14.39
N LEU A 151 -20.81 -10.90 13.77
CA LEU A 151 -19.59 -10.87 13.01
C LEU A 151 -18.43 -10.45 13.91
N GLN A 152 -17.27 -11.05 13.65
CA GLN A 152 -16.01 -10.64 14.24
C GLN A 152 -15.22 -9.86 13.21
N THR A 153 -14.89 -8.60 13.53
CA THR A 153 -14.01 -7.80 12.68
C THR A 153 -12.59 -7.87 13.22
N VAL A 154 -11.66 -8.27 12.36
CA VAL A 154 -10.22 -8.31 12.65
C VAL A 154 -9.56 -7.15 11.94
N LYS A 155 -8.88 -6.29 12.69
CA LYS A 155 -8.09 -5.20 12.16
C LYS A 155 -6.63 -5.61 12.09
N VAL A 156 -6.05 -5.54 10.89
CA VAL A 156 -4.68 -5.96 10.60
C VAL A 156 -3.88 -4.77 10.10
N LEU A 157 -2.76 -4.47 10.75
CA LEU A 157 -1.76 -3.55 10.22
C LEU A 157 -0.83 -4.33 9.29
N CYS A 158 -0.88 -4.02 8.01
CA CYS A 158 -0.13 -4.71 6.99
C CYS A 158 1.24 -4.06 6.73
N THR A 159 2.16 -4.82 6.14
CA THR A 159 3.54 -4.39 5.86
C THR A 159 3.63 -3.25 4.86
N ASP A 160 2.58 -3.00 4.07
CA ASP A 160 2.46 -1.82 3.20
C ASP A 160 2.07 -0.53 3.97
N GLY A 161 1.90 -0.60 5.29
CA GLY A 161 1.53 0.51 6.17
C GLY A 161 0.02 0.79 6.21
N LEU A 162 -0.80 0.02 5.50
CA LEU A 162 -2.25 0.17 5.51
C LEU A 162 -2.89 -0.77 6.54
N ALA A 163 -3.91 -0.26 7.24
CA ALA A 163 -4.73 -1.08 8.12
C ALA A 163 -5.93 -1.60 7.34
N ARG A 164 -6.15 -2.93 7.39
CA ARG A 164 -7.29 -3.59 6.76
C ARG A 164 -8.21 -4.20 7.80
N GLU A 165 -9.51 -4.07 7.59
CA GLU A 165 -10.53 -4.67 8.44
C GLU A 165 -11.18 -5.81 7.67
N VAL A 166 -11.17 -7.00 8.26
CA VAL A 166 -11.69 -8.23 7.66
C VAL A 166 -12.74 -8.83 8.58
N ASN A 167 -13.91 -9.12 8.04
CA ASN A 167 -14.95 -9.83 8.76
C ASN A 167 -14.73 -11.33 8.69
N VAL A 168 -14.72 -11.98 9.84
CA VAL A 168 -14.50 -13.41 9.99
C VAL A 168 -15.57 -14.06 10.85
N ASP A 169 -15.64 -15.39 10.80
CA ASP A 169 -16.52 -16.15 11.66
C ASP A 169 -16.19 -15.93 13.15
N LYS A 170 -17.23 -15.75 13.96
CA LYS A 170 -17.15 -15.51 15.41
C LYS A 170 -16.45 -16.62 16.21
N SER A 171 -16.35 -17.82 15.64
CA SER A 171 -15.69 -18.96 16.29
C SER A 171 -14.16 -18.91 16.16
N LEU A 172 -13.66 -18.12 15.21
CA LEU A 172 -12.23 -17.97 14.99
C LEU A 172 -11.62 -17.04 16.05
N ASN A 173 -10.37 -17.29 16.40
CA ASN A 173 -9.64 -16.50 17.38
C ASN A 173 -8.42 -15.85 16.73
N PHE A 174 -8.37 -14.53 16.75
CA PHE A 174 -7.27 -13.72 16.21
C PHE A 174 -6.70 -12.81 17.32
N PRO A 175 -5.79 -13.33 18.17
CA PRO A 175 -5.18 -12.54 19.23
C PRO A 175 -4.36 -11.36 18.66
N THR A 176 -4.38 -10.22 19.35
CA THR A 176 -3.51 -9.09 19.05
C THR A 176 -2.04 -9.53 19.03
N GLY A 177 -1.29 -9.02 18.06
CA GLY A 177 0.12 -9.38 17.88
C GLY A 177 0.37 -10.63 17.05
N TRP A 178 -0.67 -11.36 16.60
CA TRP A 178 -0.50 -12.51 15.73
C TRP A 178 -0.18 -12.08 14.29
N LEU A 179 0.74 -12.82 13.67
CA LEU A 179 1.05 -12.69 12.26
C LEU A 179 -0.04 -13.37 11.43
N VAL A 180 -0.49 -12.67 10.41
CA VAL A 180 -1.55 -13.13 9.52
C VAL A 180 -1.24 -12.78 8.06
N GLU A 181 -1.80 -13.57 7.16
CA GLU A 181 -1.95 -13.26 5.75
C GLU A 181 -3.37 -12.73 5.54
N VAL A 182 -3.48 -11.58 4.87
CA VAL A 182 -4.74 -11.03 4.38
C VAL A 182 -4.78 -11.19 2.87
N ARG A 183 -5.81 -11.82 2.36
CA ARG A 183 -6.06 -11.95 0.93
C ARG A 183 -7.28 -11.12 0.56
N VAL A 184 -7.12 -10.28 -0.45
CA VAL A 184 -8.18 -9.43 -1.00
C VAL A 184 -8.57 -9.98 -2.36
N SER A 185 -9.87 -10.17 -2.60
CA SER A 185 -10.40 -10.57 -3.88
C SER A 185 -11.68 -9.81 -4.21
N PRO A 186 -12.18 -9.87 -5.46
CA PRO A 186 -13.47 -9.27 -5.80
C PRO A 186 -14.65 -9.86 -5.00
N GLU A 187 -14.53 -11.11 -4.54
CA GLU A 187 -15.54 -11.80 -3.75
C GLU A 187 -15.51 -11.42 -2.26
N GLY A 188 -14.39 -10.88 -1.78
CA GLY A 188 -14.21 -10.45 -0.40
C GLY A 188 -12.79 -10.56 0.12
N GLU A 189 -12.61 -10.23 1.38
CA GLU A 189 -11.37 -10.39 2.10
C GLU A 189 -11.38 -11.63 2.99
N SER A 190 -10.24 -12.29 3.10
CA SER A 190 -9.99 -13.34 4.08
C SER A 190 -8.74 -13.05 4.88
N VAL A 191 -8.67 -13.62 6.08
CA VAL A 191 -7.50 -13.54 6.94
C VAL A 191 -7.18 -14.92 7.48
N GLU A 192 -5.90 -15.29 7.39
CA GLU A 192 -5.40 -16.57 7.87
C GLU A 192 -4.21 -16.35 8.78
N LYS A 193 -4.11 -17.18 9.83
CA LYS A 193 -2.94 -17.18 10.70
C LYS A 193 -1.78 -17.85 9.99
N ILE A 194 -0.61 -17.24 10.10
CA ILE A 194 0.63 -17.85 9.64
C ILE A 194 1.42 -18.39 10.84
N ASN A 195 2.17 -19.46 10.61
CA ASN A 195 3.04 -20.02 11.64
C ASN A 195 4.11 -18.99 12.03
N GLN A 196 4.13 -18.64 13.29
CA GLN A 196 5.12 -17.72 13.83
C GLN A 196 6.07 -18.42 14.81
N ARG A 197 7.31 -17.95 14.82
CA ARG A 197 8.30 -18.33 15.81
C ARG A 197 8.73 -17.08 16.56
N SER A 198 8.70 -17.14 17.87
CA SER A 198 9.24 -16.05 18.70
C SER A 198 10.76 -16.17 18.74
N VAL A 199 11.43 -15.10 18.40
CA VAL A 199 12.86 -14.89 18.58
C VAL A 199 13.06 -13.58 19.31
N SER A 200 14.06 -13.51 20.17
CA SER A 200 14.40 -12.29 20.90
C SER A 200 15.85 -11.91 20.61
N GLY A 201 16.11 -10.62 20.64
CA GLY A 201 17.44 -10.08 20.40
C GLY A 201 17.34 -8.57 20.12
N THR A 202 18.50 -7.96 19.96
CA THR A 202 18.59 -6.56 19.52
C THR A 202 18.91 -6.53 18.03
N VAL A 203 18.17 -5.74 17.28
CA VAL A 203 18.48 -5.47 15.88
C VAL A 203 19.75 -4.62 15.84
N ASN A 204 20.73 -5.01 15.01
CA ASN A 204 21.96 -4.24 14.87
C ASN A 204 21.70 -2.93 14.07
N GLU A 205 22.65 -1.99 14.12
CA GLU A 205 22.52 -0.65 13.52
C GLU A 205 22.20 -0.69 12.00
N ASN A 206 22.66 -1.72 11.31
CA ASN A 206 22.45 -1.85 9.86
C ASN A 206 21.20 -2.67 9.51
N ALA A 207 20.42 -3.12 10.52
CA ALA A 207 19.26 -3.98 10.37
C ALA A 207 19.53 -5.26 9.55
N THR A 208 20.72 -5.84 9.70
CA THR A 208 21.13 -7.08 9.03
C THR A 208 21.11 -8.30 9.94
N ALA A 209 20.95 -8.10 11.26
CA ALA A 209 20.89 -9.18 12.23
C ALA A 209 19.99 -8.84 13.43
N LEU A 210 19.38 -9.87 14.02
CA LEU A 210 18.66 -9.85 15.28
C LEU A 210 19.40 -10.77 16.28
N GLY A 211 20.12 -10.18 17.23
CA GLY A 211 21.07 -10.94 18.05
C GLY A 211 22.12 -11.62 17.18
N ASP A 212 22.27 -12.93 17.31
CA ASP A 212 23.24 -13.74 16.53
C ASP A 212 22.67 -14.23 15.19
N ARG A 213 21.44 -13.87 14.83
CA ARG A 213 20.76 -14.36 13.63
C ARG A 213 20.80 -13.33 12.52
N ALA A 214 21.30 -13.71 11.36
CA ALA A 214 21.21 -12.88 10.18
C ALA A 214 19.75 -12.73 9.74
N LEU A 215 19.38 -11.51 9.36
CA LEU A 215 18.12 -11.21 8.70
C LEU A 215 18.27 -11.39 7.21
N ALA A 216 17.21 -11.82 6.54
CA ALA A 216 17.18 -11.88 5.08
C ALA A 216 17.27 -10.46 4.48
N ASP A 217 17.76 -10.35 3.25
CA ASP A 217 17.91 -9.04 2.58
C ASP A 217 16.58 -8.36 2.31
N ASP A 218 15.51 -9.15 2.18
CA ASP A 218 14.12 -8.72 1.95
C ASP A 218 13.25 -8.73 3.22
N VAL A 219 13.87 -8.83 4.42
CA VAL A 219 13.12 -8.85 5.67
C VAL A 219 12.27 -7.59 5.84
N GLN A 220 11.03 -7.77 6.24
CA GLN A 220 10.13 -6.69 6.59
C GLN A 220 10.01 -6.60 8.12
N ILE A 221 10.21 -5.42 8.66
CA ILE A 221 10.12 -5.14 10.09
C ILE A 221 8.90 -4.25 10.31
N LEU A 222 7.96 -4.75 11.13
CA LEU A 222 6.76 -4.03 11.53
C LEU A 222 6.84 -3.70 13.02
N ASP A 223 6.98 -2.42 13.34
CA ASP A 223 6.98 -1.97 14.73
C ASP A 223 5.54 -1.86 15.23
N THR A 224 5.19 -2.68 16.21
CA THR A 224 3.87 -2.70 16.85
C THR A 224 3.88 -2.14 18.27
N SER A 225 4.99 -1.54 18.71
CA SER A 225 5.09 -0.94 20.04
C SER A 225 4.17 0.28 20.19
N THR A 226 3.83 0.59 21.45
CA THR A 226 3.05 1.79 21.77
C THR A 226 3.83 3.03 21.36
N GLY A 227 3.30 3.80 20.42
CA GLY A 227 3.97 4.96 19.82
C GLY A 227 4.88 4.60 18.65
N GLY A 228 4.95 3.33 18.27
CA GLY A 228 5.62 2.88 17.06
C GLY A 228 4.99 3.46 15.80
N VAL A 229 5.81 3.64 14.77
CA VAL A 229 5.34 4.11 13.46
C VAL A 229 4.64 2.95 12.75
N ALA A 230 3.40 3.16 12.33
CA ALA A 230 2.71 2.21 11.46
C ALA A 230 3.44 2.14 10.11
N GLY A 231 4.02 0.99 9.79
CA GLY A 231 4.75 0.76 8.56
C GLY A 231 5.99 -0.11 8.71
N THR A 232 6.62 -0.41 7.59
CA THR A 232 7.91 -1.10 7.55
C THR A 232 9.03 -0.14 7.91
N VAL A 233 9.92 -0.55 8.80
CA VAL A 233 11.08 0.25 9.26
C VAL A 233 12.29 0.04 8.36
N ARG A 234 12.23 -0.93 7.42
CA ARG A 234 13.32 -1.26 6.51
C ARG A 234 12.90 -1.13 5.04
#